data_9e18c00dacfc78c809dbcaa05d394825
#
_entry.id   9e18c00dacfc78c809dbcaa05d394825
#
_cell.length_a   1.000
_cell.length_b   1.000
_cell.length_c   1.000
_cell.angle_alpha   90.00
_cell.angle_beta   90.00
_cell.angle_gamma   90.00
#
_symmetry.space_group_name_H-M   'P 1'
#
loop_
_entity.id
_entity.type
_entity.pdbx_description
1 polymer ?
#
loop_
_entity_poly.entity_id
_entity_poly.type
_entity_poly.pdbx_seq_one_letter_code
_entity_poly.pdbx_strand_id
1 'polypeptide(L)'
;FLDVRNLTEELVQRDLSKHVEKQLVTSLADLPRLRHFYGRTQEMDNMVNLLDARATTLMVPGIAGIGKTTMASKLIEQFVHRRNLLYHRCQDWEGSRAFFESVADWLSSMGDSDFSTYLAATPVPNPADAARLIVDSLKGSPSLMVVDDFHKVADSVLHQTFQAMALALL
;
A
#
# COMPACT_ATOMS: atom_id res chain seq x y z
N PHE A 1 10.20 50.97 12.03
CA PHE A 1 9.09 50.22 12.65
C PHE A 1 8.82 49.02 11.79
N LEU A 2 9.27 47.83 12.27
CA LEU A 2 8.93 46.54 11.68
C LEU A 2 7.45 46.27 12.00
N ASP A 3 6.63 46.08 10.97
CA ASP A 3 5.21 45.82 11.11
C ASP A 3 4.99 44.37 11.57
N VAL A 4 4.81 44.20 12.87
CA VAL A 4 4.61 42.90 13.56
C VAL A 4 3.35 42.18 13.06
N ARG A 5 2.40 42.88 12.44
CA ARG A 5 1.17 42.30 11.87
C ARG A 5 1.44 41.46 10.64
N ASN A 6 2.30 41.95 9.74
CA ASN A 6 2.67 41.16 8.54
C ASN A 6 3.45 39.88 8.87
N LEU A 7 4.30 39.90 9.90
CA LEU A 7 5.03 38.71 10.35
C LEU A 7 4.11 37.62 10.95
N THR A 8 3.06 38.05 11.66
CA THR A 8 2.08 37.10 12.22
C THR A 8 1.19 36.46 11.14
N GLU A 9 0.79 37.22 10.13
CA GLU A 9 0.01 36.68 9.01
C GLU A 9 0.84 35.76 8.12
N GLU A 10 2.11 36.06 7.86
CA GLU A 10 3.02 35.14 7.15
C GLU A 10 3.33 33.87 7.93
N LEU A 11 3.47 33.97 9.25
CA LEU A 11 3.67 32.76 10.10
C LEU A 11 2.41 31.89 10.18
N VAL A 12 1.24 32.51 10.29
CA VAL A 12 -0.05 31.79 10.28
C VAL A 12 -0.33 31.17 8.91
N GLN A 13 -0.05 31.85 7.80
CA GLN A 13 -0.14 31.27 6.47
C GLN A 13 0.90 30.16 6.23
N ARG A 14 2.10 30.28 6.77
CA ARG A 14 3.12 29.23 6.71
C ARG A 14 2.76 28.00 7.54
N ASP A 15 2.11 28.16 8.68
CA ASP A 15 1.59 27.06 9.50
C ASP A 15 0.33 26.44 8.87
N LEU A 16 -0.56 27.23 8.29
CA LEU A 16 -1.72 26.72 7.54
C LEU A 16 -1.30 25.97 6.27
N SER A 17 -0.23 26.39 5.59
CA SER A 17 0.30 25.67 4.44
C SER A 17 1.08 24.39 4.81
N LYS A 18 1.53 24.25 6.06
CA LYS A 18 2.12 23.00 6.58
C LYS A 18 1.09 21.95 7.00
N HIS A 19 -0.16 22.35 7.22
CA HIS A 19 -1.30 21.48 7.49
C HIS A 19 -2.17 21.26 6.25
N VAL A 20 -1.57 21.15 5.07
CA VAL A 20 -2.24 20.42 3.99
C VAL A 20 -2.31 18.97 4.50
N GLU A 21 -3.44 18.59 5.06
CA GLU A 21 -3.75 17.18 5.33
C GLU A 21 -3.49 16.43 4.01
N LYS A 22 -2.38 15.70 3.97
CA LYS A 22 -2.03 14.92 2.79
C LYS A 22 -3.16 13.93 2.60
N GLN A 23 -4.04 14.17 1.63
CA GLN A 23 -5.21 13.35 1.38
C GLN A 23 -4.74 11.92 1.15
N LEU A 24 -5.23 10.99 1.97
CA LEU A 24 -4.90 9.59 1.86
C LEU A 24 -5.49 9.03 0.56
N VAL A 25 -4.69 8.27 -0.17
CA VAL A 25 -5.07 7.67 -1.45
C VAL A 25 -5.46 6.22 -1.22
N THR A 26 -6.63 5.82 -1.74
CA THR A 26 -7.11 4.45 -1.65
C THR A 26 -7.41 3.88 -3.04
N SER A 27 -6.88 2.68 -3.32
CA SER A 27 -7.18 1.88 -4.51
C SER A 27 -7.74 0.53 -4.05
N LEU A 28 -9.08 0.43 -3.97
CA LEU A 28 -9.82 -0.67 -3.35
C LEU A 28 -10.90 -1.26 -4.26
N ALA A 29 -10.73 -1.15 -5.59
CA ALA A 29 -11.76 -1.51 -6.58
C ALA A 29 -12.26 -2.97 -6.42
N ASP A 30 -11.34 -3.90 -6.15
CA ASP A 30 -11.64 -5.33 -6.05
C ASP A 30 -11.89 -5.81 -4.61
N LEU A 31 -11.98 -4.87 -3.66
CA LEU A 31 -12.18 -5.22 -2.25
C LEU A 31 -13.61 -5.73 -2.03
N PRO A 32 -13.80 -6.98 -1.55
CA PRO A 32 -15.11 -7.50 -1.27
C PRO A 32 -15.81 -6.72 -0.15
N ARG A 33 -17.09 -6.40 -0.35
CA ARG A 33 -17.92 -5.79 0.71
C ARG A 33 -18.21 -6.83 1.79
N LEU A 34 -17.78 -6.55 3.00
CA LEU A 34 -18.10 -7.38 4.15
C LEU A 34 -19.57 -7.20 4.52
N ARG A 35 -20.30 -8.31 4.63
CA ARG A 35 -21.67 -8.30 5.18
C ARG A 35 -21.63 -8.58 6.69
N HIS A 36 -20.79 -9.52 7.12
CA HIS A 36 -20.65 -9.92 8.52
C HIS A 36 -19.22 -10.38 8.78
N PHE A 37 -18.70 -10.04 9.96
CA PHE A 37 -17.42 -10.53 10.47
C PHE A 37 -17.62 -10.99 11.90
N TYR A 38 -17.43 -12.28 12.15
CA TYR A 38 -17.60 -12.89 13.47
C TYR A 38 -16.33 -13.63 13.90
N GLY A 39 -15.98 -13.47 15.17
CA GLY A 39 -14.80 -14.11 15.74
C GLY A 39 -13.49 -13.50 15.27
N ARG A 40 -12.37 -14.15 15.59
CA ARG A 40 -11.00 -13.77 15.22
C ARG A 40 -10.59 -12.36 15.64
N THR A 41 -11.20 -11.82 16.68
CA THR A 41 -10.86 -10.49 17.20
C THR A 41 -9.41 -10.45 17.65
N GLN A 42 -8.94 -11.49 18.33
CA GLN A 42 -7.56 -11.56 18.81
C GLN A 42 -6.55 -11.63 17.66
N GLU A 43 -6.82 -12.41 16.61
CA GLU A 43 -5.95 -12.46 15.42
C GLU A 43 -5.92 -11.10 14.73
N MET A 44 -7.05 -10.41 14.63
CA MET A 44 -7.15 -9.08 14.05
C MET A 44 -6.35 -8.06 14.86
N ASP A 45 -6.53 -8.02 16.17
CA ASP A 45 -5.80 -7.12 17.07
C ASP A 45 -4.29 -7.36 16.98
N ASN A 46 -3.87 -8.63 16.90
CA ASN A 46 -2.46 -8.97 16.72
C ASN A 46 -1.92 -8.45 15.38
N MET A 47 -2.67 -8.58 14.29
CA MET A 47 -2.25 -8.08 12.97
C MET A 47 -2.14 -6.55 12.98
N VAL A 48 -3.11 -5.85 13.54
CA VAL A 48 -3.08 -4.38 13.68
C VAL A 48 -1.87 -3.95 14.51
N ASN A 49 -1.65 -4.57 15.66
CA ASN A 49 -0.52 -4.25 16.54
C ASN A 49 0.84 -4.49 15.85
N LEU A 50 1.00 -5.57 15.09
CA LEU A 50 2.21 -5.84 14.33
C LEU A 50 2.46 -4.74 13.28
N LEU A 51 1.44 -4.35 12.53
CA LEU A 51 1.55 -3.30 11.51
C LEU A 51 1.78 -1.91 12.12
N ASP A 52 1.22 -1.62 13.28
CA ASP A 52 1.47 -0.38 14.02
C ASP A 52 2.85 -0.36 14.69
N ALA A 53 3.37 -1.54 15.09
CA ALA A 53 4.74 -1.70 15.61
C ALA A 53 5.82 -1.73 14.51
N ARG A 54 5.52 -1.28 13.30
CA ARG A 54 6.41 -1.23 12.13
C ARG A 54 6.77 -2.60 11.53
N ALA A 55 5.91 -3.61 11.66
CA ALA A 55 6.06 -4.78 10.81
C ALA A 55 5.98 -4.35 9.34
N THR A 56 6.99 -4.72 8.56
CA THR A 56 7.10 -4.30 7.15
C THR A 56 6.38 -5.26 6.22
N THR A 57 6.30 -6.52 6.60
CA THR A 57 5.62 -7.57 5.83
C THR A 57 4.88 -8.50 6.78
N LEU A 58 3.60 -8.75 6.48
CA LEU A 58 2.77 -9.70 7.19
C LEU A 58 2.23 -10.74 6.20
N MET A 59 2.57 -12.01 6.40
CA MET A 59 2.04 -13.10 5.61
C MET A 59 0.96 -13.85 6.40
N VAL A 60 -0.21 -14.03 5.79
CA VAL A 60 -1.36 -14.74 6.39
C VAL A 60 -1.59 -16.04 5.63
N PRO A 61 -0.91 -17.14 6.02
CA PRO A 61 -1.13 -18.45 5.40
C PRO A 61 -2.45 -19.06 5.86
N GLY A 62 -3.00 -19.97 5.07
CA GLY A 62 -4.20 -20.72 5.46
C GLY A 62 -4.88 -21.36 4.25
N ILE A 63 -5.68 -22.39 4.52
CA ILE A 63 -6.45 -23.13 3.51
C ILE A 63 -7.52 -22.23 2.86
N ALA A 64 -7.99 -22.64 1.68
CA ALA A 64 -9.10 -21.95 1.01
C ALA A 64 -10.35 -21.95 1.90
N GLY A 65 -11.12 -20.87 1.85
CA GLY A 65 -12.36 -20.74 2.62
C GLY A 65 -12.21 -20.38 4.11
N ILE A 66 -11.00 -20.35 4.67
CA ILE A 66 -10.79 -20.00 6.09
C ILE A 66 -11.05 -18.52 6.45
N GLY A 67 -11.36 -17.68 5.46
CA GLY A 67 -11.71 -16.29 5.68
C GLY A 67 -10.54 -15.29 5.59
N LYS A 68 -9.45 -15.63 4.87
CA LYS A 68 -8.31 -14.70 4.66
C LYS A 68 -8.73 -13.39 4.02
N THR A 69 -9.49 -13.44 2.94
CA THR A 69 -10.05 -12.25 2.25
C THR A 69 -10.92 -11.42 3.17
N THR A 70 -11.74 -12.06 4.01
CA THR A 70 -12.58 -11.37 5.01
C THR A 70 -11.71 -10.64 6.05
N MET A 71 -10.64 -11.29 6.51
CA MET A 71 -9.68 -10.67 7.42
C MET A 71 -8.94 -9.50 6.74
N ALA A 72 -8.52 -9.66 5.48
CA ALA A 72 -7.88 -8.59 4.69
C ALA A 72 -8.81 -7.38 4.56
N SER A 73 -10.08 -7.59 4.20
CA SER A 73 -11.07 -6.52 4.10
C SER A 73 -11.28 -5.82 5.44
N LYS A 74 -11.36 -6.59 6.53
CA LYS A 74 -11.52 -6.01 7.88
C LYS A 74 -10.29 -5.24 8.35
N LEU A 75 -9.09 -5.72 8.00
CA LEU A 75 -7.84 -5.03 8.26
C LEU A 75 -7.80 -3.67 7.52
N ILE A 76 -8.19 -3.64 6.26
CA ILE A 76 -8.26 -2.41 5.45
C ILE A 76 -9.19 -1.38 6.11
N GLU A 77 -10.37 -1.79 6.62
CA GLU A 77 -11.29 -0.89 7.34
C GLU A 77 -10.63 -0.21 8.55
N GLN A 78 -9.69 -0.88 9.24
CA GLN A 78 -8.96 -0.30 10.38
C GLN A 78 -7.95 0.79 9.96
N PHE A 79 -7.47 0.73 8.71
CA PHE A 79 -6.41 1.62 8.23
C PHE A 79 -6.88 2.68 7.22
N VAL A 80 -8.14 2.65 6.77
CA VAL A 80 -8.65 3.54 5.70
C VAL A 80 -8.49 5.04 5.98
N HIS A 81 -8.47 5.44 7.25
CA HIS A 81 -8.29 6.82 7.67
C HIS A 81 -6.88 7.12 8.20
N ARG A 82 -5.94 6.17 8.07
CA ARG A 82 -4.62 6.25 8.69
C ARG A 82 -3.48 6.03 7.71
N ARG A 83 -3.74 5.36 6.58
CA ARG A 83 -2.72 4.98 5.59
C ARG A 83 -3.23 5.11 4.17
N ASN A 84 -2.32 5.35 3.23
CA ASN A 84 -2.61 5.08 1.82
C ASN A 84 -2.79 3.58 1.63
N LEU A 85 -3.83 3.18 0.89
CA LEU A 85 -4.20 1.78 0.78
C LEU A 85 -4.21 1.32 -0.67
N LEU A 86 -3.56 0.19 -0.93
CA LEU A 86 -3.75 -0.59 -2.14
C LEU A 86 -4.27 -1.98 -1.75
N TYR A 87 -5.37 -2.40 -2.36
CA TYR A 87 -5.80 -3.79 -2.36
C TYR A 87 -5.73 -4.34 -3.79
N HIS A 88 -4.99 -5.42 -3.97
CA HIS A 88 -4.89 -6.13 -5.24
C HIS A 88 -5.25 -7.59 -5.03
N ARG A 89 -6.20 -8.09 -5.82
CA ARG A 89 -6.60 -9.50 -5.80
C ARG A 89 -6.03 -10.19 -7.02
N CYS A 90 -5.10 -11.10 -6.81
CA CYS A 90 -4.48 -11.87 -7.88
C CYS A 90 -5.46 -12.82 -8.55
N GLN A 91 -5.38 -12.92 -9.87
CA GLN A 91 -6.18 -13.83 -10.68
C GLN A 91 -5.26 -14.85 -11.38
N ASP A 92 -5.81 -16.05 -11.68
CA ASP A 92 -5.02 -17.14 -12.29
C ASP A 92 -4.48 -16.83 -13.69
N TRP A 93 -5.11 -15.88 -14.39
CA TRP A 93 -4.74 -15.43 -15.76
C TRP A 93 -3.91 -14.17 -15.79
N GLU A 94 -3.65 -13.54 -14.64
CA GLU A 94 -2.86 -12.33 -14.56
C GLU A 94 -1.38 -12.65 -14.42
N GLY A 95 -0.55 -12.00 -15.24
CA GLY A 95 0.90 -11.95 -15.02
C GLY A 95 1.28 -10.81 -14.06
N SER A 96 2.57 -10.73 -13.74
CA SER A 96 3.14 -9.66 -12.92
C SER A 96 2.80 -8.25 -13.41
N ARG A 97 2.56 -8.10 -14.71
CA ARG A 97 2.27 -6.81 -15.34
C ARG A 97 1.03 -6.15 -14.77
N ALA A 98 -0.07 -6.88 -14.60
CA ALA A 98 -1.32 -6.33 -14.06
C ALA A 98 -1.15 -5.82 -12.62
N PHE A 99 -0.42 -6.56 -11.80
CA PHE A 99 -0.06 -6.10 -10.46
C PHE A 99 0.78 -4.82 -10.49
N PHE A 100 1.82 -4.77 -11.33
CA PHE A 100 2.69 -3.60 -11.43
C PHE A 100 1.94 -2.37 -11.93
N GLU A 101 1.00 -2.52 -12.85
CA GLU A 101 0.12 -1.44 -13.31
C GLU A 101 -0.76 -0.92 -12.18
N SER A 102 -1.37 -1.81 -11.39
CA SER A 102 -2.15 -1.39 -10.20
C SER A 102 -1.30 -0.61 -9.20
N VAL A 103 -0.06 -1.04 -8.96
CA VAL A 103 0.88 -0.33 -8.08
C VAL A 103 1.29 1.02 -8.67
N ALA A 104 1.60 1.08 -9.97
CA ALA A 104 1.99 2.30 -10.65
C ALA A 104 0.89 3.36 -10.63
N ASP A 105 -0.36 2.97 -10.87
CA ASP A 105 -1.53 3.84 -10.81
C ASP A 105 -1.75 4.38 -9.40
N TRP A 106 -1.60 3.52 -8.40
CA TRP A 106 -1.72 3.92 -7.00
C TRP A 106 -0.63 4.92 -6.58
N LEU A 107 0.65 4.64 -6.92
CA LEU A 107 1.77 5.54 -6.65
C LEU A 107 1.61 6.88 -7.40
N SER A 108 1.18 6.84 -8.66
CA SER A 108 0.89 8.04 -9.45
C SER A 108 -0.21 8.89 -8.81
N SER A 109 -1.22 8.26 -8.23
CA SER A 109 -2.28 8.96 -7.47
C SER A 109 -1.77 9.61 -6.18
N MET A 110 -0.64 9.14 -5.65
CA MET A 110 0.08 9.77 -4.54
C MET A 110 1.07 10.87 -4.98
N GLY A 111 1.17 11.11 -6.30
CA GLY A 111 2.05 12.11 -6.90
C GLY A 111 3.45 11.60 -7.28
N ASP A 112 3.66 10.28 -7.26
CA ASP A 112 4.92 9.66 -7.67
C ASP A 112 4.74 8.87 -8.98
N SER A 113 5.40 9.30 -10.05
CA SER A 113 5.32 8.70 -11.37
C SER A 113 6.56 7.91 -11.79
N ASP A 114 7.54 7.73 -10.90
CA ASP A 114 8.81 7.08 -11.26
C ASP A 114 8.60 5.63 -11.65
N PHE A 115 7.77 4.91 -10.89
CA PHE A 115 7.47 3.52 -11.21
C PHE A 115 6.65 3.37 -12.49
N SER A 116 5.69 4.24 -12.77
CA SER A 116 4.92 4.23 -14.02
C SER A 116 5.81 4.52 -15.23
N THR A 117 6.76 5.45 -15.10
CA THR A 117 7.74 5.77 -16.13
C THR A 117 8.67 4.58 -16.40
N TYR A 118 9.15 3.93 -15.37
CA TYR A 118 9.96 2.71 -15.48
C TYR A 118 9.19 1.59 -16.21
N LEU A 119 7.93 1.34 -15.85
CA LEU A 119 7.10 0.32 -16.51
C LEU A 119 6.84 0.63 -17.99
N ALA A 120 6.66 1.89 -18.35
CA ALA A 120 6.46 2.30 -19.74
C ALA A 120 7.71 2.02 -20.60
N ALA A 121 8.90 2.17 -20.02
CA ALA A 121 10.17 1.94 -20.69
C ALA A 121 10.64 0.46 -20.66
N THR A 122 10.03 -0.37 -19.79
CA THR A 122 10.54 -1.72 -19.51
C THR A 122 9.42 -2.76 -19.69
N PRO A 123 9.35 -3.44 -20.85
CA PRO A 123 8.31 -4.46 -21.11
C PRO A 123 8.32 -5.62 -20.11
N VAL A 124 9.51 -6.04 -19.68
CA VAL A 124 9.71 -7.08 -18.67
C VAL A 124 10.49 -6.48 -17.50
N PRO A 125 9.84 -6.08 -16.42
CA PRO A 125 10.49 -5.46 -15.28
C PRO A 125 11.52 -6.38 -14.61
N ASN A 126 12.68 -5.82 -14.23
CA ASN A 126 13.61 -6.51 -13.36
C ASN A 126 13.04 -6.53 -11.93
N PRO A 127 12.98 -7.68 -11.24
CA PRO A 127 12.39 -7.79 -9.90
C PRO A 127 13.04 -6.87 -8.86
N ALA A 128 14.37 -6.75 -8.87
CA ALA A 128 15.09 -5.92 -7.90
C ALA A 128 14.86 -4.42 -8.13
N ASP A 129 14.84 -3.99 -9.40
CA ASP A 129 14.57 -2.59 -9.75
C ASP A 129 13.12 -2.22 -9.43
N ALA A 130 12.16 -3.08 -9.77
CA ALA A 130 10.76 -2.89 -9.44
C ALA A 130 10.56 -2.78 -7.92
N ALA A 131 11.14 -3.70 -7.15
CA ALA A 131 11.09 -3.68 -5.70
C ALA A 131 11.66 -2.39 -5.12
N ARG A 132 12.84 -1.97 -5.59
CA ARG A 132 13.51 -0.75 -5.13
C ARG A 132 12.66 0.48 -5.39
N LEU A 133 12.15 0.65 -6.60
CA LEU A 133 11.32 1.80 -6.97
C LEU A 133 10.04 1.86 -6.12
N ILE A 134 9.34 0.74 -5.95
CA ILE A 134 8.13 0.68 -5.12
C ILE A 134 8.46 1.06 -3.67
N VAL A 135 9.51 0.47 -3.08
CA VAL A 135 9.90 0.76 -1.69
C VAL A 135 10.33 2.21 -1.53
N ASP A 136 11.10 2.76 -2.47
CA ASP A 136 11.54 4.17 -2.43
C ASP A 136 10.35 5.13 -2.49
N SER A 137 9.38 4.88 -3.36
CA SER A 137 8.14 5.66 -3.47
C SER A 137 7.28 5.65 -2.20
N LEU A 138 7.35 4.58 -1.42
CA LEU A 138 6.57 4.45 -0.18
C LEU A 138 7.29 5.04 1.05
N LYS A 139 8.58 5.39 0.95
CA LYS A 139 9.34 5.98 2.06
C LYS A 139 8.71 7.30 2.52
N GLY A 140 8.51 7.41 3.83
CA GLY A 140 7.95 8.61 4.45
C GLY A 140 6.45 8.81 4.24
N SER A 141 5.76 7.85 3.60
CA SER A 141 4.32 7.86 3.42
C SER A 141 3.68 6.69 4.15
N PRO A 142 2.76 6.92 5.10
CA PRO A 142 2.09 5.82 5.79
C PRO A 142 1.23 5.05 4.79
N SER A 143 1.67 3.86 4.41
CA SER A 143 1.06 3.08 3.34
C SER A 143 0.86 1.63 3.77
N LEU A 144 -0.16 0.96 3.22
CA LEU A 144 -0.41 -0.46 3.38
C LEU A 144 -0.86 -1.04 2.03
N MET A 145 -0.09 -2.00 1.53
CA MET A 145 -0.43 -2.78 0.36
C MET A 145 -0.93 -4.15 0.82
N VAL A 146 -2.09 -4.55 0.38
CA VAL A 146 -2.70 -5.86 0.65
C VAL A 146 -2.83 -6.62 -0.65
N VAL A 147 -2.20 -7.80 -0.72
CA VAL A 147 -2.25 -8.69 -1.88
C VAL A 147 -2.96 -9.97 -1.48
N ASP A 148 -4.13 -10.18 -2.04
CA ASP A 148 -4.95 -11.36 -1.78
C ASP A 148 -4.83 -12.39 -2.92
N ASP A 149 -5.11 -13.64 -2.59
CA ASP A 149 -5.03 -14.78 -3.52
C ASP A 149 -3.65 -14.93 -4.20
N PHE A 150 -2.57 -14.48 -3.57
CA PHE A 150 -1.21 -14.49 -4.11
C PHE A 150 -0.74 -15.88 -4.61
N HIS A 151 -1.29 -16.94 -4.03
CA HIS A 151 -1.00 -18.32 -4.44
C HIS A 151 -1.45 -18.65 -5.88
N LYS A 152 -2.29 -17.83 -6.48
CA LYS A 152 -2.73 -17.99 -7.87
C LYS A 152 -1.69 -17.53 -8.89
N VAL A 153 -0.75 -16.70 -8.48
CA VAL A 153 0.27 -16.16 -9.36
C VAL A 153 1.40 -17.18 -9.54
N ALA A 154 1.56 -17.67 -10.77
CA ALA A 154 2.68 -18.54 -11.15
C ALA A 154 3.92 -17.75 -11.67
N ASP A 155 3.83 -16.42 -11.77
CA ASP A 155 4.84 -15.56 -12.34
C ASP A 155 6.03 -15.36 -11.38
N SER A 156 7.21 -15.85 -11.82
CA SER A 156 8.44 -15.76 -11.04
C SER A 156 8.93 -14.33 -10.80
N VAL A 157 8.64 -13.40 -11.72
CA VAL A 157 9.03 -11.98 -11.60
C VAL A 157 8.34 -11.38 -10.40
N LEU A 158 7.04 -11.65 -10.24
CA LEU A 158 6.28 -11.14 -9.10
C LEU A 158 6.76 -11.73 -7.76
N HIS A 159 7.00 -13.04 -7.71
CA HIS A 159 7.53 -13.70 -6.51
C HIS A 159 8.89 -13.12 -6.08
N GLN A 160 9.81 -12.94 -7.05
CA GLN A 160 11.12 -12.36 -6.78
C GLN A 160 11.02 -10.88 -6.36
N THR A 161 10.08 -10.12 -6.94
CA THR A 161 9.84 -8.73 -6.55
C THR A 161 9.38 -8.64 -5.08
N PHE A 162 8.42 -9.46 -4.66
CA PHE A 162 7.99 -9.47 -3.25
C PHE A 162 9.10 -9.89 -2.29
N GLN A 163 9.92 -10.88 -2.70
CA GLN A 163 11.08 -11.28 -1.91
C GLN A 163 12.09 -10.13 -1.76
N ALA A 164 12.37 -9.42 -2.85
CA ALA A 164 13.27 -8.26 -2.82
C ALA A 164 12.70 -7.10 -1.99
N MET A 165 11.39 -6.83 -2.09
CA MET A 165 10.72 -5.81 -1.26
C MET A 165 10.83 -6.17 0.23
N ALA A 166 10.55 -7.42 0.60
CA ALA A 166 10.65 -7.86 1.99
C ALA A 166 12.05 -7.68 2.56
N LEU A 167 13.10 -7.98 1.77
CA LEU A 167 14.50 -7.78 2.16
C LEU A 167 14.87 -6.30 2.27
N ALA A 168 14.35 -5.44 1.40
CA ALA A 168 14.63 -4.01 1.41
C ALA A 168 13.95 -3.25 2.57
N LEU A 169 12.97 -3.87 3.19
CA LEU A 169 12.20 -3.31 4.32
C LEU A 169 12.70 -3.79 5.69
N LEU A 170 13.66 -4.72 5.73
CA LEU A 170 14.33 -5.16 6.97
C LEU A 170 15.37 -4.14 7.40
#